data_a2c7593b5e6a019b83eeea5ccdad1a19
#
_entry.id   a2c7593b5e6a019b83eeea5ccdad1a19
#
_cell.length_a   1.000
_cell.length_b   1.000
_cell.length_c   1.000
_cell.angle_alpha   90.00
_cell.angle_beta   90.00
_cell.angle_gamma   90.00
#
_symmetry.space_group_name_H-M   'P 1'
#
loop_
_entity.id
_entity.type
_entity.pdbx_description
1 polymer ?
#
loop_
_entity_poly.entity_id
_entity_poly.type
_entity_poly.pdbx_seq_one_letter_code
_entity_poly.pdbx_strand_id
1 'polypeptide(L)'
;MNLIDCENCSVQDANKIYLKEIDFTLKDGDAYLVTGANGGGKAAFVKALSGRLKFVPNEVSCRQDGKTRNFSSYFSLFENSVALVSLEEAAALIEEERERDESEYMNKDDPGRSGRQYIAEVLGGDCKKGAPLPDVAWTLENNEYVKLCGVEKILDRGLRYMSTGEIRRTLLCRALLSGAKLLILSDPFAGLDASSRKILLDFFDALVQKKSSAGKENENLPSVILCMERWHEIPSAINKVLEFSDGKISFDGPRDEYEKRMKEKKLADEEKLKKEKETFLLELDRIRKESQSLTEEINCDPVPDELIKFEDVNVGWGDHHVLVNLNWLVERGKHWFIRGPNGSGKTTLLELITGDNMQVFREKVFLFGKRRGSGETIWDIKKQLGIVSYRLHVEYRMVGGTELQDVIVSGFYDSIGLYQQASDFERATARAWLKLAGFAGRESESFSSLSYGEQRAILILRAAVKMPRLLILDEPCHGLDENYRDKILELLKRVAATGITTLLHVTHDPSERLECEKNILELCPGENPMYKIICEE
;
A
#
# COMPACT_ATOMS: atom_id res chain seq x y z
N MET A 1 34.12 1.03 9.12
CA MET A 1 34.05 1.18 10.59
C MET A 1 32.66 0.72 11.03
N ASN A 2 32.50 -0.01 12.16
CA ASN A 2 31.18 -0.39 12.63
C ASN A 2 30.51 0.85 13.23
N LEU A 3 29.32 1.18 12.73
CA LEU A 3 28.47 2.27 13.26
C LEU A 3 27.56 1.74 14.38
N ILE A 4 26.98 0.57 14.16
CA ILE A 4 26.14 -0.14 15.13
C ILE A 4 26.64 -1.57 15.21
N ASP A 5 26.68 -2.12 16.42
CA ASP A 5 27.02 -3.51 16.67
C ASP A 5 26.13 -4.02 17.81
N CYS A 6 25.19 -4.91 17.46
CA CYS A 6 24.26 -5.52 18.40
C CYS A 6 24.55 -7.01 18.45
N GLU A 7 24.86 -7.53 19.62
CA GLU A 7 25.09 -8.95 19.86
C GLU A 7 24.01 -9.49 20.80
N ASN A 8 23.29 -10.51 20.37
CA ASN A 8 22.24 -11.21 21.11
C ASN A 8 21.23 -10.28 21.80
N CYS A 9 20.81 -9.24 21.07
CA CYS A 9 19.88 -8.25 21.60
C CYS A 9 18.41 -8.69 21.45
N SER A 10 17.55 -8.19 22.31
CA SER A 10 16.09 -8.23 22.12
C SER A 10 15.53 -6.83 21.96
N VAL A 11 14.43 -6.71 21.21
CA VAL A 11 13.68 -5.46 21.07
C VAL A 11 12.37 -5.60 21.82
N GLN A 12 12.14 -4.69 22.75
CA GLN A 12 10.96 -4.76 23.63
C GLN A 12 10.46 -3.37 24.07
N ASP A 13 9.22 -3.34 24.53
CA ASP A 13 8.68 -2.27 25.37
C ASP A 13 8.41 -2.80 26.79
N ALA A 14 7.70 -1.99 27.61
CA ALA A 14 7.41 -2.37 29.00
C ALA A 14 6.58 -3.68 29.12
N ASN A 15 5.81 -4.05 28.10
CA ASN A 15 4.79 -5.10 28.17
C ASN A 15 5.05 -6.27 27.20
N LYS A 16 5.88 -6.09 26.17
CA LYS A 16 6.02 -7.07 25.08
C LYS A 16 7.44 -7.11 24.50
N ILE A 17 7.92 -8.33 24.25
CA ILE A 17 9.12 -8.57 23.45
C ILE A 17 8.68 -8.77 22.01
N TYR A 18 9.22 -7.95 21.10
CA TYR A 18 8.93 -7.98 19.66
C TYR A 18 9.93 -8.81 18.88
N LEU A 19 11.21 -8.71 19.25
CA LEU A 19 12.33 -9.41 18.61
C LEU A 19 13.22 -10.05 19.65
N LYS A 20 13.82 -11.20 19.31
CA LYS A 20 14.75 -11.94 20.18
C LYS A 20 15.99 -12.36 19.38
N GLU A 21 17.12 -12.46 20.07
CA GLU A 21 18.35 -13.00 19.51
C GLU A 21 18.77 -12.24 18.23
N ILE A 22 18.81 -10.89 18.31
CA ILE A 22 19.19 -10.04 17.19
C ILE A 22 20.70 -9.81 17.23
N ASP A 23 21.36 -10.32 16.19
CA ASP A 23 22.75 -10.02 15.87
C ASP A 23 22.76 -9.14 14.61
N PHE A 24 23.24 -7.90 14.73
CA PHE A 24 23.22 -6.95 13.63
C PHE A 24 24.40 -6.00 13.69
N THR A 25 25.11 -5.87 12.58
CA THR A 25 26.23 -4.95 12.43
C THR A 25 26.02 -4.02 11.24
N LEU A 26 25.93 -2.72 11.51
CA LEU A 26 25.94 -1.68 10.47
C LEU A 26 27.34 -1.09 10.35
N LYS A 27 27.94 -1.18 9.17
CA LYS A 27 29.25 -0.57 8.86
C LYS A 27 29.03 0.75 8.11
N ASP A 28 30.02 1.63 8.23
CA ASP A 28 30.02 2.84 7.41
C ASP A 28 30.13 2.49 5.93
N GLY A 29 29.23 3.07 5.11
CA GLY A 29 29.10 2.75 3.70
C GLY A 29 28.11 1.62 3.39
N ASP A 30 27.59 0.90 4.41
CA ASP A 30 26.52 -0.06 4.19
C ASP A 30 25.20 0.67 3.91
N ALA A 31 24.47 0.16 2.92
CA ALA A 31 23.10 0.55 2.63
C ALA A 31 22.23 -0.72 2.69
N TYR A 32 21.37 -0.78 3.69
CA TYR A 32 20.54 -1.95 3.96
C TYR A 32 19.13 -1.83 3.42
N LEU A 33 18.64 -2.92 2.85
CA LEU A 33 17.23 -3.20 2.76
C LEU A 33 16.80 -4.04 3.96
N VAL A 34 15.83 -3.57 4.73
CA VAL A 34 15.13 -4.34 5.76
C VAL A 34 13.80 -4.82 5.20
N THR A 35 13.62 -6.12 5.11
CA THR A 35 12.43 -6.74 4.52
C THR A 35 11.90 -7.89 5.38
N GLY A 36 10.84 -8.54 4.95
CA GLY A 36 10.21 -9.66 5.64
C GLY A 36 8.68 -9.53 5.70
N ALA A 37 8.02 -10.60 6.12
CA ALA A 37 6.57 -10.65 6.22
C ALA A 37 6.00 -9.62 7.21
N ASN A 38 4.73 -9.24 7.01
CA ASN A 38 4.01 -8.39 7.98
C ASN A 38 3.89 -9.12 9.32
N GLY A 39 4.21 -8.40 10.41
CA GLY A 39 4.31 -9.02 11.74
C GLY A 39 5.65 -9.73 12.02
N GLY A 40 6.53 -9.92 11.04
CA GLY A 40 7.81 -10.61 11.19
C GLY A 40 8.86 -9.89 12.03
N GLY A 41 8.65 -8.60 12.35
CA GLY A 41 9.52 -7.85 13.26
C GLY A 41 10.20 -6.62 12.68
N LYS A 42 10.19 -6.40 11.33
CA LYS A 42 10.84 -5.25 10.68
C LYS A 42 10.45 -3.89 11.27
N ALA A 43 9.14 -3.65 11.51
CA ALA A 43 8.68 -2.39 12.10
C ALA A 43 9.20 -2.18 13.54
N ALA A 44 9.27 -3.25 14.32
CA ALA A 44 9.84 -3.19 15.67
C ALA A 44 11.35 -2.87 15.63
N PHE A 45 12.06 -3.45 14.67
CA PHE A 45 13.49 -3.17 14.48
C PHE A 45 13.72 -1.70 14.08
N VAL A 46 12.95 -1.18 13.12
CA VAL A 46 13.00 0.23 12.71
C VAL A 46 12.67 1.17 13.89
N LYS A 47 11.64 0.83 14.69
CA LYS A 47 11.29 1.58 15.91
C LYS A 47 12.40 1.55 16.96
N ALA A 48 13.12 0.43 17.06
CA ALA A 48 14.29 0.34 17.97
C ALA A 48 15.47 1.17 17.47
N LEU A 49 15.77 1.11 16.17
CA LEU A 49 16.82 1.95 15.56
C LEU A 49 16.52 3.45 15.66
N SER A 50 15.25 3.84 15.59
CA SER A 50 14.82 5.24 15.76
C SER A 50 14.64 5.65 17.22
N GLY A 51 14.93 4.77 18.18
CA GLY A 51 14.84 5.08 19.60
C GLY A 51 13.46 5.01 20.22
N ARG A 52 12.43 4.53 19.49
CA ARG A 52 11.05 4.41 19.99
C ARG A 52 10.79 3.10 20.75
N LEU A 53 11.59 2.08 20.49
CA LEU A 53 11.64 0.85 21.27
C LEU A 53 13.06 0.67 21.84
N LYS A 54 13.17 -0.15 22.88
CA LYS A 54 14.46 -0.39 23.52
C LYS A 54 15.09 -1.65 22.97
N PHE A 55 16.38 -1.55 22.60
CA PHE A 55 17.24 -2.72 22.61
C PHE A 55 17.54 -3.05 24.07
N VAL A 56 17.28 -4.28 24.47
CA VAL A 56 17.72 -4.79 25.77
C VAL A 56 18.90 -5.67 25.49
N PRO A 57 20.08 -5.18 25.78
CA PRO A 57 21.30 -5.88 25.47
C PRO A 57 21.56 -6.92 26.48
N ASN A 58 22.22 -7.94 26.02
CA ASN A 58 23.34 -8.33 26.84
C ASN A 58 24.53 -7.38 26.61
N GLU A 59 24.83 -6.93 25.40
CA GLU A 59 25.79 -5.86 25.17
C GLU A 59 25.53 -5.17 23.80
N VAL A 60 25.32 -3.85 23.80
CA VAL A 60 25.38 -3.04 22.58
C VAL A 60 26.64 -2.22 22.62
N SER A 61 27.52 -2.42 21.67
CA SER A 61 28.73 -1.61 21.51
C SER A 61 28.57 -0.67 20.30
N CYS A 62 29.01 0.56 20.46
CA CYS A 62 29.05 1.52 19.38
C CYS A 62 30.41 2.21 19.34
N ARG A 63 30.91 2.46 18.13
CA ARG A 63 32.13 3.24 17.93
C ARG A 63 31.81 4.67 17.58
N GLN A 64 32.12 5.57 18.51
CA GLN A 64 32.15 7.00 18.28
C GLN A 64 33.59 7.50 18.49
N ASP A 65 34.10 8.30 17.55
CA ASP A 65 35.44 8.91 17.62
C ASP A 65 36.61 7.93 17.89
N GLY A 66 36.54 6.75 17.25
CA GLY A 66 37.60 5.73 17.37
C GLY A 66 37.63 4.97 18.69
N LYS A 67 36.70 5.23 19.61
CA LYS A 67 36.61 4.50 20.90
C LYS A 67 35.34 3.65 20.91
N THR A 68 35.49 2.39 21.30
CA THR A 68 34.34 1.50 21.57
C THR A 68 33.74 1.91 22.91
N ARG A 69 32.45 2.18 22.93
CA ARG A 69 31.70 2.42 24.18
C ARG A 69 30.60 1.36 24.27
N ASN A 70 30.55 0.67 25.40
CA ASN A 70 29.43 -0.23 25.72
C ASN A 70 28.36 0.56 26.45
N PHE A 71 27.11 0.40 26.02
CA PHE A 71 25.99 1.16 26.57
C PHE A 71 24.91 0.23 27.10
N SER A 72 24.37 0.61 28.24
CA SER A 72 23.18 -0.02 28.81
C SER A 72 21.87 0.39 28.12
N SER A 73 21.89 1.34 27.19
CA SER A 73 20.76 1.65 26.33
C SER A 73 21.21 2.36 25.03
N TYR A 74 20.65 1.94 23.93
CA TYR A 74 20.89 2.49 22.58
C TYR A 74 20.50 3.99 22.47
N PHE A 75 19.57 4.46 23.30
CA PHE A 75 19.06 5.83 23.30
C PHE A 75 20.12 6.92 23.42
N SER A 76 21.17 6.66 24.20
CA SER A 76 22.19 7.68 24.46
C SER A 76 23.18 7.89 23.31
N LEU A 77 23.15 7.04 22.29
CA LEU A 77 24.15 7.04 21.21
C LEU A 77 23.74 7.83 19.98
N PHE A 78 22.47 7.75 19.65
CA PHE A 78 21.92 8.30 18.42
C PHE A 78 20.87 9.38 18.68
N GLU A 79 20.75 9.86 19.93
CA GLU A 79 19.91 10.99 20.24
C GLU A 79 20.24 12.12 19.26
N ASN A 80 19.27 12.50 18.42
CA ASN A 80 19.39 13.48 17.34
C ASN A 80 20.24 13.11 16.11
N SER A 81 20.75 11.87 16.01
CA SER A 81 21.55 11.42 14.86
C SER A 81 20.82 10.47 13.92
N VAL A 82 19.59 10.08 14.22
CA VAL A 82 18.75 9.20 13.39
C VAL A 82 17.56 9.98 12.88
N ALA A 83 17.37 9.98 11.59
CA ALA A 83 16.17 10.52 10.94
C ALA A 83 15.31 9.36 10.42
N LEU A 84 14.04 9.35 10.83
CA LEU A 84 13.04 8.41 10.35
C LEU A 84 12.03 9.13 9.45
N VAL A 85 11.83 8.59 8.26
CA VAL A 85 10.78 9.03 7.33
C VAL A 85 9.85 7.85 7.08
N SER A 86 8.59 7.98 7.45
CA SER A 86 7.58 6.93 7.31
C SER A 86 6.20 7.52 7.00
N LEU A 87 5.25 6.65 6.68
CA LEU A 87 3.82 7.03 6.58
C LEU A 87 3.28 7.53 7.91
N GLU A 88 3.68 6.90 9.01
CA GLU A 88 3.27 7.27 10.37
C GLU A 88 3.75 8.69 10.70
N GLU A 89 4.99 9.04 10.31
CA GLU A 89 5.54 10.39 10.49
C GLU A 89 4.78 11.45 9.66
N ALA A 90 4.47 11.10 8.40
CA ALA A 90 3.70 12.00 7.55
C ALA A 90 2.27 12.24 8.10
N ALA A 91 1.62 11.19 8.58
CA ALA A 91 0.30 11.28 9.20
C ALA A 91 0.35 12.10 10.52
N ALA A 92 1.37 11.86 11.35
CA ALA A 92 1.57 12.60 12.59
C ALA A 92 1.79 14.10 12.34
N LEU A 93 2.57 14.45 11.30
CA LEU A 93 2.78 15.84 10.90
C LEU A 93 1.47 16.51 10.45
N ILE A 94 0.66 15.82 9.66
CA ILE A 94 -0.64 16.34 9.21
C ILE A 94 -1.56 16.58 10.40
N GLU A 95 -1.58 15.66 11.37
CA GLU A 95 -2.41 15.80 12.57
C GLU A 95 -1.92 16.94 13.48
N GLU A 96 -0.60 17.08 13.65
CA GLU A 96 0.01 18.23 14.33
C GLU A 96 -0.42 19.57 13.71
N GLU A 97 -0.43 19.66 12.37
CA GLU A 97 -0.87 20.86 11.68
C GLU A 97 -2.39 21.11 11.84
N ARG A 98 -3.20 20.04 11.96
CA ARG A 98 -4.63 20.16 12.24
C ARG A 98 -4.92 20.65 13.65
N GLU A 99 -4.20 20.13 14.64
CA GLU A 99 -4.33 20.59 16.04
C GLU A 99 -3.93 22.05 16.21
N ARG A 100 -3.04 22.54 15.34
CA ARG A 100 -2.59 23.94 15.31
C ARG A 100 -3.49 24.85 14.47
N ASP A 101 -4.70 24.41 14.10
CA ASP A 101 -5.62 25.18 13.26
C ASP A 101 -6.16 26.41 13.97
N GLU A 102 -5.90 27.57 13.39
CA GLU A 102 -6.38 28.87 13.86
C GLU A 102 -7.41 29.51 12.91
N SER A 103 -7.93 28.75 11.92
CA SER A 103 -8.87 29.25 10.91
C SER A 103 -10.13 29.88 11.53
N GLU A 104 -10.65 29.31 12.62
CA GLU A 104 -11.79 29.87 13.36
C GLU A 104 -11.49 31.24 13.97
N TYR A 105 -10.26 31.48 14.44
CA TYR A 105 -9.85 32.74 15.00
C TYR A 105 -9.50 33.80 13.95
N MET A 106 -8.98 33.34 12.79
CA MET A 106 -8.53 34.27 11.74
C MET A 106 -9.61 34.65 10.75
N ASN A 107 -10.77 33.99 10.72
CA ASN A 107 -11.79 34.11 9.68
C ASN A 107 -11.21 33.90 8.25
N LYS A 108 -10.18 33.10 8.13
CA LYS A 108 -9.48 32.74 6.90
C LYS A 108 -8.99 31.30 7.01
N ASP A 109 -8.88 30.65 5.85
CA ASP A 109 -8.22 29.35 5.79
C ASP A 109 -6.78 29.45 6.30
N ASP A 110 -6.43 28.54 7.21
CA ASP A 110 -5.10 28.44 7.77
C ASP A 110 -4.27 27.39 7.00
N PRO A 111 -3.27 27.78 6.21
CA PRO A 111 -2.45 26.83 5.46
C PRO A 111 -1.47 26.01 6.33
N GLY A 112 -1.41 26.29 7.63
CA GLY A 112 -0.40 25.74 8.53
C GLY A 112 1.00 26.32 8.27
N ARG A 113 2.05 25.66 8.81
CA ARG A 113 3.44 26.02 8.49
C ARG A 113 3.72 25.77 7.00
N SER A 114 4.55 26.62 6.39
CA SER A 114 5.04 26.33 5.03
C SER A 114 6.13 25.24 5.06
N GLY A 115 6.32 24.57 3.93
CA GLY A 115 7.43 23.61 3.79
C GLY A 115 8.78 24.26 4.11
N ARG A 116 8.99 25.53 3.73
CA ARG A 116 10.18 26.33 4.05
C ARG A 116 10.36 26.48 5.56
N GLN A 117 9.30 26.85 6.29
CA GLN A 117 9.34 26.96 7.74
C GLN A 117 9.71 25.62 8.40
N TYR A 118 9.05 24.56 7.98
CA TYR A 118 9.25 23.24 8.54
C TYR A 118 10.67 22.70 8.31
N ILE A 119 11.25 22.96 7.14
CA ILE A 119 12.64 22.60 6.84
C ILE A 119 13.62 23.49 7.63
N ALA A 120 13.34 24.78 7.72
CA ALA A 120 14.19 25.74 8.42
C ALA A 120 14.35 25.47 9.92
N GLU A 121 13.41 24.77 10.55
CA GLU A 121 13.49 24.40 11.97
C GLU A 121 14.75 23.59 12.28
N VAL A 122 15.19 22.68 11.40
CA VAL A 122 16.43 21.91 11.61
C VAL A 122 17.70 22.69 11.29
N LEU A 123 17.56 23.87 10.68
CA LEU A 123 18.65 24.80 10.35
C LEU A 123 18.76 25.95 11.36
N GLY A 124 18.11 25.83 12.52
CA GLY A 124 18.12 26.85 13.59
C GLY A 124 16.91 27.79 13.57
N GLY A 125 15.87 27.46 12.81
CA GLY A 125 14.58 28.19 12.82
C GLY A 125 13.74 27.89 14.06
N ASP A 126 12.85 28.83 14.42
CA ASP A 126 11.86 28.63 15.50
C ASP A 126 10.69 27.78 14.95
N CYS A 127 10.23 26.81 15.75
CA CYS A 127 9.07 25.97 15.44
C CYS A 127 7.72 26.70 15.51
N LYS A 128 7.69 27.98 15.96
CA LYS A 128 6.45 28.76 16.07
C LYS A 128 6.01 29.25 14.70
N LYS A 129 4.73 29.10 14.43
CA LYS A 129 4.09 29.63 13.23
C LYS A 129 4.28 31.17 13.17
N GLY A 130 4.72 31.66 12.00
CA GLY A 130 4.99 33.09 11.80
C GLY A 130 6.29 33.61 12.44
N ALA A 131 7.12 32.76 13.02
CA ALA A 131 8.45 33.13 13.48
C ALA A 131 9.35 33.58 12.31
N PRO A 132 10.29 34.50 12.55
CA PRO A 132 11.23 34.93 11.54
C PRO A 132 12.10 33.75 11.09
N LEU A 133 12.24 33.58 9.78
CA LEU A 133 13.06 32.53 9.20
C LEU A 133 14.56 32.90 9.30
N PRO A 134 15.44 31.92 9.57
CA PRO A 134 16.87 32.16 9.52
C PRO A 134 17.30 32.49 8.07
N ASP A 135 18.37 33.23 7.89
CA ASP A 135 18.85 33.68 6.56
C ASP A 135 19.05 32.49 5.59
N VAL A 136 19.49 31.35 6.09
CA VAL A 136 19.67 30.13 5.29
C VAL A 136 18.36 29.63 4.67
N ALA A 137 17.22 29.90 5.29
CA ALA A 137 15.93 29.47 4.77
C ALA A 137 15.54 30.17 3.46
N TRP A 138 16.05 31.37 3.21
CA TRP A 138 15.78 32.15 2.00
C TRP A 138 16.62 31.71 0.78
N THR A 139 17.60 30.85 1.00
CA THR A 139 18.46 30.28 -0.05
C THR A 139 18.20 28.79 -0.28
N LEU A 140 17.16 28.23 0.33
CA LEU A 140 16.82 26.81 0.25
C LEU A 140 16.60 26.32 -1.18
N GLU A 141 16.10 27.15 -2.10
CA GLU A 141 15.91 26.79 -3.51
C GLU A 141 17.21 26.41 -4.21
N ASN A 142 18.33 26.94 -3.74
CA ASN A 142 19.65 26.64 -4.29
C ASN A 142 20.29 25.41 -3.66
N ASN A 143 19.72 24.90 -2.57
CA ASN A 143 20.24 23.75 -1.86
C ASN A 143 20.08 22.47 -2.69
N GLU A 144 21.13 21.66 -2.70
CA GLU A 144 21.19 20.42 -3.48
C GLU A 144 20.13 19.39 -3.03
N TYR A 145 19.91 19.26 -1.72
CA TYR A 145 18.91 18.31 -1.20
C TYR A 145 17.48 18.75 -1.51
N VAL A 146 17.21 20.06 -1.51
CA VAL A 146 15.91 20.61 -1.89
C VAL A 146 15.58 20.27 -3.35
N LYS A 147 16.56 20.47 -4.26
CA LYS A 147 16.44 20.12 -5.67
C LYS A 147 16.30 18.61 -5.86
N LEU A 148 17.10 17.84 -5.16
CA LEU A 148 17.10 16.38 -5.22
C LEU A 148 15.77 15.77 -4.76
N CYS A 149 15.15 16.35 -3.72
CA CYS A 149 13.82 15.95 -3.26
C CYS A 149 12.67 16.50 -4.12
N GLY A 150 12.95 17.41 -5.06
CA GLY A 150 11.95 18.03 -5.93
C GLY A 150 10.92 18.87 -5.17
N VAL A 151 11.35 19.57 -4.11
CA VAL A 151 10.46 20.37 -3.26
C VAL A 151 10.58 21.87 -3.48
N GLU A 152 11.42 22.33 -4.41
CA GLU A 152 11.68 23.77 -4.66
C GLU A 152 10.39 24.56 -4.91
N LYS A 153 9.48 23.99 -5.71
CA LYS A 153 8.24 24.68 -6.11
C LYS A 153 7.15 24.69 -5.05
N ILE A 154 7.33 23.89 -3.99
CA ILE A 154 6.35 23.74 -2.93
C ILE A 154 6.83 24.26 -1.57
N LEU A 155 8.05 24.83 -1.51
CA LEU A 155 8.62 25.36 -0.26
C LEU A 155 7.70 26.35 0.45
N ASP A 156 7.04 27.22 -0.28
CA ASP A 156 6.17 28.24 0.28
C ASP A 156 4.69 27.81 0.40
N ARG A 157 4.38 26.57 -0.01
CA ARG A 157 3.06 25.97 0.16
C ARG A 157 2.86 25.56 1.63
N GLY A 158 1.67 25.81 2.17
CA GLY A 158 1.28 25.32 3.50
C GLY A 158 1.21 23.80 3.54
N LEU A 159 1.69 23.19 4.62
CA LEU A 159 1.72 21.74 4.79
C LEU A 159 0.34 21.08 4.65
N ARG A 160 -0.72 21.78 5.04
CA ARG A 160 -2.11 21.29 4.91
C ARG A 160 -2.58 21.16 3.48
N TYR A 161 -1.98 21.90 2.55
CA TYR A 161 -2.32 21.89 1.12
C TYR A 161 -1.37 21.02 0.30
N MET A 162 -0.47 20.30 0.96
CA MET A 162 0.43 19.36 0.31
C MET A 162 -0.22 17.99 0.20
N SER A 163 -0.01 17.35 -0.94
CA SER A 163 -0.33 15.92 -1.12
C SER A 163 0.55 15.05 -0.20
N THR A 164 0.13 13.83 0.06
CA THR A 164 0.91 12.87 0.87
C THR A 164 2.32 12.66 0.33
N GLY A 165 2.48 12.64 -1.00
CA GLY A 165 3.79 12.54 -1.65
C GLY A 165 4.66 13.79 -1.45
N GLU A 166 4.06 14.98 -1.48
CA GLU A 166 4.76 16.26 -1.22
C GLU A 166 5.20 16.34 0.26
N ILE A 167 4.34 15.97 1.19
CA ILE A 167 4.67 15.89 2.63
C ILE A 167 5.87 14.96 2.86
N ARG A 168 5.88 13.77 2.25
CA ARG A 168 7.00 12.82 2.39
C ARG A 168 8.31 13.36 1.84
N ARG A 169 8.28 14.00 0.67
CA ARG A 169 9.48 14.63 0.09
C ARG A 169 9.99 15.78 0.97
N THR A 170 9.09 16.52 1.58
CA THR A 170 9.43 17.60 2.54
C THR A 170 10.06 17.02 3.82
N LEU A 171 9.50 15.92 4.36
CA LEU A 171 10.09 15.18 5.49
C LEU A 171 11.49 14.65 5.15
N LEU A 172 11.66 14.07 3.97
CA LEU A 172 12.94 13.55 3.49
C LEU A 172 13.97 14.67 3.35
N CYS A 173 13.59 15.79 2.75
CA CYS A 173 14.44 16.97 2.64
C CYS A 173 14.89 17.48 4.02
N ARG A 174 13.96 17.60 4.96
CA ARG A 174 14.27 17.97 6.35
C ARG A 174 15.23 16.98 7.00
N ALA A 175 15.00 15.67 6.81
CA ALA A 175 15.84 14.62 7.36
C ALA A 175 17.29 14.70 6.85
N LEU A 176 17.48 14.99 5.58
CA LEU A 176 18.81 15.16 4.99
C LEU A 176 19.54 16.42 5.49
N LEU A 177 18.78 17.50 5.68
CA LEU A 177 19.32 18.76 6.17
C LEU A 177 19.57 18.77 7.69
N SER A 178 19.01 17.80 8.43
CA SER A 178 19.23 17.68 9.88
C SER A 178 20.64 17.24 10.28
N GLY A 179 21.46 16.78 9.31
CA GLY A 179 22.78 16.23 9.59
C GLY A 179 22.75 14.86 10.28
N ALA A 180 21.65 14.12 10.17
CA ALA A 180 21.52 12.78 10.72
C ALA A 180 22.58 11.84 10.14
N LYS A 181 23.17 10.98 10.99
CA LYS A 181 24.15 9.98 10.57
C LYS A 181 23.50 8.72 10.01
N LEU A 182 22.27 8.45 10.38
CA LEU A 182 21.47 7.32 9.91
C LEU A 182 20.12 7.84 9.41
N LEU A 183 19.80 7.52 8.16
CA LEU A 183 18.51 7.78 7.54
C LEU A 183 17.75 6.48 7.40
N ILE A 184 16.61 6.37 8.07
CA ILE A 184 15.71 5.22 7.98
C ILE A 184 14.47 5.65 7.22
N LEU A 185 14.14 4.90 6.18
CA LEU A 185 13.00 5.15 5.30
C LEU A 185 12.09 3.93 5.35
N SER A 186 10.91 4.10 5.93
CA SER A 186 9.91 3.03 6.01
C SER A 186 8.86 3.24 4.94
N ASP A 187 8.75 2.25 4.05
CA ASP A 187 7.84 2.22 2.91
C ASP A 187 7.84 3.53 2.08
N PRO A 188 9.02 4.00 1.64
CA PRO A 188 9.14 5.31 1.00
C PRO A 188 8.33 5.42 -0.31
N PHE A 189 8.00 4.29 -0.95
CA PHE A 189 7.28 4.24 -2.23
C PHE A 189 5.78 4.00 -2.10
N ALA A 190 5.27 3.69 -0.91
CA ALA A 190 3.85 3.40 -0.72
C ALA A 190 2.97 4.61 -1.07
N GLY A 191 1.93 4.41 -1.89
CA GLY A 191 1.01 5.46 -2.32
C GLY A 191 1.58 6.50 -3.28
N LEU A 192 2.78 6.27 -3.84
CA LEU A 192 3.35 7.12 -4.89
C LEU A 192 2.99 6.59 -6.27
N ASP A 193 2.69 7.50 -7.19
CA ASP A 193 2.58 7.17 -8.60
C ASP A 193 3.95 6.83 -9.23
N ALA A 194 3.95 6.25 -10.43
CA ALA A 194 5.17 5.79 -11.10
C ALA A 194 6.21 6.90 -11.31
N SER A 195 5.77 8.15 -11.55
CA SER A 195 6.67 9.29 -11.77
C SER A 195 7.34 9.72 -10.47
N SER A 196 6.59 9.85 -9.39
CA SER A 196 7.11 10.18 -8.06
C SER A 196 8.03 9.09 -7.51
N ARG A 197 7.69 7.82 -7.78
CA ARG A 197 8.52 6.67 -7.43
C ARG A 197 9.87 6.69 -8.12
N LYS A 198 9.89 6.96 -9.44
CA LYS A 198 11.14 7.06 -10.19
C LYS A 198 12.05 8.16 -9.67
N ILE A 199 11.53 9.34 -9.37
CA ILE A 199 12.30 10.46 -8.79
C ILE A 199 12.96 10.03 -7.48
N LEU A 200 12.24 9.29 -6.63
CA LEU A 200 12.79 8.81 -5.36
C LEU A 200 13.86 7.73 -5.56
N LEU A 201 13.70 6.81 -6.50
CA LEU A 201 14.71 5.80 -6.84
C LEU A 201 16.00 6.45 -7.34
N ASP A 202 15.90 7.36 -8.31
CA ASP A 202 17.03 8.13 -8.85
C ASP A 202 17.74 8.92 -7.72
N PHE A 203 16.97 9.45 -6.77
CA PHE A 203 17.49 10.11 -5.58
C PHE A 203 18.35 9.17 -4.71
N PHE A 204 17.85 7.96 -4.39
CA PHE A 204 18.60 7.02 -3.56
C PHE A 204 19.87 6.55 -4.24
N ASP A 205 19.82 6.27 -5.53
CA ASP A 205 21.00 5.88 -6.29
C ASP A 205 22.04 7.00 -6.27
N ALA A 206 21.62 8.25 -6.46
CA ALA A 206 22.51 9.40 -6.37
C ALA A 206 23.11 9.59 -4.96
N LEU A 207 22.32 9.43 -3.91
CA LEU A 207 22.76 9.57 -2.52
C LEU A 207 23.86 8.57 -2.16
N VAL A 208 23.63 7.29 -2.48
CA VAL A 208 24.56 6.21 -2.15
C VAL A 208 25.79 6.23 -3.04
N GLN A 209 25.65 6.54 -4.34
CA GLN A 209 26.79 6.71 -5.24
C GLN A 209 27.71 7.85 -4.79
N LYS A 210 27.18 8.97 -4.33
CA LYS A 210 27.96 10.07 -3.75
C LYS A 210 28.74 9.62 -2.51
N LYS A 211 28.11 8.80 -1.64
CA LYS A 211 28.79 8.25 -0.47
C LYS A 211 29.91 7.28 -0.83
N SER A 212 29.71 6.47 -1.88
CA SER A 212 30.68 5.44 -2.31
C SER A 212 31.86 6.01 -3.11
N SER A 213 31.67 7.11 -3.86
CA SER A 213 32.68 7.68 -4.75
C SER A 213 33.53 8.77 -4.12
N ALA A 214 33.17 9.26 -2.95
CA ALA A 214 33.86 10.39 -2.33
C ALA A 214 34.84 9.92 -1.27
N GLY A 215 36.11 10.25 -1.49
CA GLY A 215 37.12 10.31 -0.44
C GLY A 215 36.71 11.28 0.68
N LYS A 216 37.56 11.50 1.66
CA LYS A 216 37.38 12.24 2.93
C LYS A 216 36.50 13.50 2.96
N GLU A 217 36.01 14.01 1.81
CA GLU A 217 35.18 15.23 1.75
C GLU A 217 33.67 15.01 2.01
N ASN A 218 33.18 13.75 2.04
CA ASN A 218 31.76 13.44 2.23
C ASN A 218 31.46 12.62 3.54
N GLU A 219 32.20 12.86 4.60
CA GLU A 219 31.95 12.26 5.92
C GLU A 219 30.54 12.60 6.51
N ASN A 220 29.81 13.53 5.89
CA ASN A 220 28.52 14.02 6.38
C ASN A 220 27.28 13.35 5.76
N LEU A 221 27.44 12.41 4.81
CA LEU A 221 26.28 11.72 4.23
C LEU A 221 25.80 10.59 5.15
N PRO A 222 24.48 10.48 5.41
CA PRO A 222 23.95 9.43 6.27
C PRO A 222 24.15 8.03 5.69
N SER A 223 24.26 7.04 6.55
CA SER A 223 24.00 5.65 6.17
C SER A 223 22.51 5.46 5.96
N VAL A 224 22.12 4.60 5.01
CA VAL A 224 20.71 4.46 4.62
C VAL A 224 20.20 3.07 4.96
N ILE A 225 19.04 3.02 5.62
CA ILE A 225 18.25 1.81 5.81
C ILE A 225 16.90 2.02 5.14
N LEU A 226 16.62 1.23 4.11
CA LEU A 226 15.30 1.15 3.50
C LEU A 226 14.53 0.00 4.15
N CYS A 227 13.36 0.28 4.71
CA CYS A 227 12.43 -0.74 5.16
C CYS A 227 11.31 -0.85 4.15
N MET A 228 11.25 -1.96 3.41
CA MET A 228 10.30 -2.15 2.33
C MET A 228 9.70 -3.55 2.36
N GLU A 229 8.50 -3.67 1.82
CA GLU A 229 7.84 -4.95 1.64
C GLU A 229 8.25 -5.63 0.34
N ARG A 230 8.61 -4.84 -0.69
CA ARG A 230 8.92 -5.32 -2.05
C ARG A 230 10.40 -5.24 -2.34
N TRP A 231 11.06 -6.38 -2.50
CA TRP A 231 12.50 -6.46 -2.73
C TRP A 231 12.92 -6.19 -4.18
N HIS A 232 12.05 -6.39 -5.18
CA HIS A 232 12.40 -6.18 -6.60
C HIS A 232 12.40 -4.71 -7.06
N GLU A 233 11.95 -3.80 -6.21
CA GLU A 233 12.02 -2.36 -6.45
C GLU A 233 13.18 -1.69 -5.70
N ILE A 234 14.23 -2.46 -5.40
CA ILE A 234 15.35 -1.99 -4.62
C ILE A 234 16.24 -1.07 -5.47
N PRO A 235 16.60 0.14 -4.98
CA PRO A 235 17.61 0.96 -5.61
C PRO A 235 18.91 0.19 -5.83
N SER A 236 19.60 0.45 -6.95
CA SER A 236 20.84 -0.26 -7.30
C SER A 236 21.94 -0.08 -6.25
N ALA A 237 21.85 0.98 -5.49
CA ALA A 237 22.78 1.37 -4.45
C ALA A 237 22.70 0.56 -3.15
N ILE A 238 21.61 -0.17 -2.92
CA ILE A 238 21.47 -1.06 -1.76
C ILE A 238 22.37 -2.29 -1.96
N ASN A 239 23.30 -2.51 -1.03
CA ASN A 239 24.29 -3.58 -1.13
C ASN A 239 24.05 -4.75 -0.16
N LYS A 240 23.22 -4.57 0.86
CA LYS A 240 22.91 -5.59 1.88
C LYS A 240 21.41 -5.72 2.13
N VAL A 241 21.00 -6.92 2.54
CA VAL A 241 19.62 -7.24 2.89
C VAL A 241 19.56 -7.87 4.26
N LEU A 242 18.61 -7.41 5.08
CA LEU A 242 18.25 -7.95 6.37
C LEU A 242 16.80 -8.40 6.32
N GLU A 243 16.53 -9.70 6.39
CA GLU A 243 15.17 -10.25 6.35
C GLU A 243 14.73 -10.70 7.73
N PHE A 244 13.53 -10.33 8.12
CA PHE A 244 12.88 -10.77 9.35
C PHE A 244 11.77 -11.78 9.09
N SER A 245 11.74 -12.85 9.89
CA SER A 245 10.66 -13.83 9.95
C SER A 245 10.44 -14.25 11.41
N ASP A 246 9.17 -14.28 11.83
CA ASP A 246 8.76 -14.76 13.17
C ASP A 246 9.54 -14.13 14.34
N GLY A 247 9.85 -12.84 14.22
CA GLY A 247 10.56 -12.09 15.26
C GLY A 247 12.07 -12.36 15.36
N LYS A 248 12.65 -12.98 14.32
CA LYS A 248 14.10 -13.25 14.24
C LYS A 248 14.65 -12.81 12.88
N ILE A 249 15.95 -12.63 12.80
CA ILE A 249 16.67 -12.44 11.55
C ILE A 249 16.73 -13.79 10.82
N SER A 250 16.13 -13.86 9.62
CA SER A 250 16.15 -15.04 8.75
C SER A 250 17.26 -14.99 7.69
N PHE A 251 17.72 -13.78 7.38
CA PHE A 251 18.84 -13.53 6.48
C PHE A 251 19.52 -12.19 6.83
N ASP A 252 20.84 -12.17 6.86
CA ASP A 252 21.69 -10.98 6.87
C ASP A 252 22.88 -11.21 5.94
N GLY A 253 22.95 -10.48 4.84
CA GLY A 253 24.02 -10.70 3.86
C GLY A 253 23.96 -9.81 2.64
N PRO A 254 24.85 -10.07 1.66
CA PRO A 254 24.89 -9.36 0.39
C PRO A 254 23.58 -9.48 -0.40
N ARG A 255 23.23 -8.43 -1.12
CA ARG A 255 22.04 -8.39 -2.00
C ARG A 255 22.02 -9.54 -3.01
N ASP A 256 23.14 -9.81 -3.67
CA ASP A 256 23.22 -10.84 -4.72
C ASP A 256 22.86 -12.24 -4.20
N GLU A 257 23.28 -12.57 -2.99
CA GLU A 257 22.93 -13.83 -2.32
C GLU A 257 21.44 -13.91 -2.00
N TYR A 258 20.87 -12.79 -1.55
CA TYR A 258 19.44 -12.71 -1.27
C TYR A 258 18.60 -12.88 -2.55
N GLU A 259 18.97 -12.18 -3.62
CA GLU A 259 18.27 -12.31 -4.92
C GLU A 259 18.32 -13.74 -5.46
N LYS A 260 19.46 -14.43 -5.32
CA LYS A 260 19.59 -15.84 -5.70
C LYS A 260 18.67 -16.75 -4.87
N ARG A 261 18.70 -16.57 -3.53
CA ARG A 261 17.83 -17.32 -2.61
C ARG A 261 16.34 -17.12 -2.93
N MET A 262 15.94 -15.88 -3.24
CA MET A 262 14.55 -15.57 -3.59
C MET A 262 14.13 -16.17 -4.93
N LYS A 263 15.01 -16.21 -5.92
CA LYS A 263 14.75 -16.91 -7.20
C LYS A 263 14.57 -18.41 -7.01
N GLU A 264 15.43 -19.04 -6.20
CA GLU A 264 15.33 -20.48 -5.88
C GLU A 264 14.04 -20.79 -5.12
N LYS A 265 13.67 -19.95 -4.15
CA LYS A 265 12.42 -20.07 -3.39
C LYS A 265 11.19 -19.93 -4.30
N LYS A 266 11.21 -18.95 -5.22
CA LYS A 266 10.12 -18.72 -6.17
C LYS A 266 9.90 -19.92 -7.10
N LEU A 267 10.98 -20.54 -7.59
CA LEU A 267 10.90 -21.75 -8.41
C LEU A 267 10.31 -22.94 -7.64
N ALA A 268 10.72 -23.14 -6.39
CA ALA A 268 10.18 -24.19 -5.54
C ALA A 268 8.68 -23.97 -5.20
N ASP A 269 8.30 -22.71 -4.95
CA ASP A 269 6.91 -22.32 -4.70
C ASP A 269 6.05 -22.47 -5.96
N GLU A 270 6.58 -22.18 -7.16
CA GLU A 270 5.88 -22.41 -8.44
C GLU A 270 5.60 -23.89 -8.71
N GLU A 271 6.53 -24.79 -8.39
CA GLU A 271 6.30 -26.24 -8.52
C GLU A 271 5.24 -26.75 -7.53
N LYS A 272 5.24 -26.23 -6.31
CA LYS A 272 4.23 -26.53 -5.30
C LYS A 272 2.85 -26.00 -5.71
N LEU A 273 2.81 -24.79 -6.23
CA LEU A 273 1.59 -24.15 -6.75
C LEU A 273 0.97 -24.94 -7.91
N LYS A 274 1.78 -25.52 -8.81
CA LYS A 274 1.27 -26.37 -9.90
C LYS A 274 0.47 -27.56 -9.39
N LYS A 275 0.94 -28.24 -8.35
CA LYS A 275 0.24 -29.38 -7.75
C LYS A 275 -1.04 -28.98 -7.00
N GLU A 276 -0.98 -27.86 -6.30
CA GLU A 276 -2.15 -27.30 -5.60
C GLU A 276 -3.20 -26.78 -6.59
N LYS A 277 -2.77 -26.25 -7.75
CA LYS A 277 -3.64 -25.74 -8.83
C LYS A 277 -4.56 -26.80 -9.42
N GLU A 278 -4.07 -28.01 -9.65
CA GLU A 278 -4.91 -29.11 -10.19
C GLU A 278 -6.01 -29.51 -9.20
N THR A 279 -5.66 -29.63 -7.92
CA THR A 279 -6.64 -29.96 -6.86
C THR A 279 -7.68 -28.84 -6.71
N PHE A 280 -7.23 -27.60 -6.85
CA PHE A 280 -8.06 -26.41 -6.77
C PHE A 280 -9.08 -26.31 -7.93
N LEU A 281 -8.64 -26.56 -9.17
CA LEU A 281 -9.53 -26.52 -10.33
C LEU A 281 -10.68 -27.52 -10.21
N LEU A 282 -10.40 -28.72 -9.67
CA LEU A 282 -11.44 -29.74 -9.39
C LEU A 282 -12.45 -29.26 -8.33
N GLU A 283 -11.98 -28.56 -7.29
CA GLU A 283 -12.85 -28.04 -6.25
C GLU A 283 -13.68 -26.84 -6.71
N LEU A 284 -13.11 -25.99 -7.57
CA LEU A 284 -13.85 -24.92 -8.26
C LEU A 284 -14.94 -25.44 -9.18
N ASP A 285 -14.67 -26.49 -9.94
CA ASP A 285 -15.69 -27.10 -10.82
C ASP A 285 -16.86 -27.67 -10.01
N ARG A 286 -16.57 -28.21 -8.83
CA ARG A 286 -17.61 -28.66 -7.90
C ARG A 286 -18.45 -27.48 -7.39
N ILE A 287 -17.82 -26.46 -6.85
CA ILE A 287 -18.50 -25.23 -6.37
C ILE A 287 -19.29 -24.58 -7.51
N ARG A 288 -18.72 -24.55 -8.72
CA ARG A 288 -19.39 -24.04 -9.91
C ARG A 288 -20.69 -24.78 -10.23
N LYS A 289 -20.67 -26.11 -10.19
CA LYS A 289 -21.86 -26.93 -10.45
C LYS A 289 -22.92 -26.73 -9.37
N GLU A 290 -22.51 -26.67 -8.09
CA GLU A 290 -23.41 -26.41 -6.96
C GLU A 290 -23.94 -24.96 -6.98
N SER A 291 -23.15 -23.98 -7.39
CA SER A 291 -23.54 -22.56 -7.53
C SER A 291 -24.37 -22.29 -8.77
N GLN A 292 -24.16 -23.00 -9.87
CA GLN A 292 -24.99 -22.85 -11.07
C GLN A 292 -26.42 -23.29 -10.84
N SER A 293 -26.65 -24.33 -10.05
CA SER A 293 -28.01 -24.74 -9.66
C SER A 293 -28.75 -23.67 -8.85
N LEU A 294 -28.00 -22.86 -8.10
CA LEU A 294 -28.56 -21.75 -7.30
C LEU A 294 -28.67 -20.43 -8.06
N THR A 295 -27.71 -20.16 -8.96
CA THR A 295 -27.74 -18.95 -9.79
C THR A 295 -28.87 -19.00 -10.82
N GLU A 296 -29.24 -20.18 -11.29
CA GLU A 296 -30.41 -20.37 -12.15
C GLU A 296 -31.73 -20.12 -11.42
N GLU A 297 -31.83 -20.41 -10.11
CA GLU A 297 -32.98 -20.06 -9.29
C GLU A 297 -33.05 -18.56 -8.89
N ILE A 298 -31.87 -17.90 -8.75
CA ILE A 298 -31.80 -16.50 -8.31
C ILE A 298 -31.82 -15.50 -9.50
N ASN A 299 -31.34 -15.88 -10.68
CA ASN A 299 -31.25 -15.02 -11.87
C ASN A 299 -31.94 -15.65 -13.08
N CYS A 300 -33.25 -15.54 -13.15
CA CYS A 300 -34.04 -15.92 -14.33
C CYS A 300 -33.82 -15.03 -15.56
N ASP A 301 -33.15 -13.89 -15.43
CA ASP A 301 -32.85 -13.00 -16.54
C ASP A 301 -31.61 -13.45 -17.32
N PRO A 302 -31.69 -13.45 -18.67
CA PRO A 302 -30.54 -13.75 -19.50
C PRO A 302 -29.40 -12.77 -19.18
N VAL A 303 -28.18 -13.32 -19.00
CA VAL A 303 -27.00 -12.51 -18.68
C VAL A 303 -26.67 -11.65 -19.89
N PRO A 304 -26.72 -10.31 -19.78
CA PRO A 304 -26.34 -9.47 -20.91
C PRO A 304 -24.83 -9.60 -21.20
N ASP A 305 -24.47 -9.52 -22.46
CA ASP A 305 -23.07 -9.49 -22.87
C ASP A 305 -22.41 -8.18 -22.46
N GLU A 306 -23.14 -7.08 -22.47
CA GLU A 306 -22.70 -5.75 -22.03
C GLU A 306 -22.90 -5.62 -20.51
N LEU A 307 -21.80 -5.60 -19.75
CA LEU A 307 -21.85 -5.42 -18.30
C LEU A 307 -21.82 -3.94 -17.90
N ILE A 308 -20.99 -3.15 -18.58
CA ILE A 308 -20.91 -1.70 -18.40
C ILE A 308 -20.84 -1.05 -19.77
N LYS A 309 -21.60 0.03 -19.96
CA LYS A 309 -21.48 0.88 -21.15
C LYS A 309 -21.60 2.34 -20.74
N PHE A 310 -20.58 3.12 -21.09
CA PHE A 310 -20.54 4.57 -20.93
C PHE A 310 -20.59 5.21 -22.33
N GLU A 311 -21.46 6.18 -22.51
CA GLU A 311 -21.62 6.93 -23.77
C GLU A 311 -21.47 8.42 -23.47
N ASP A 312 -20.36 9.02 -23.94
CA ASP A 312 -20.01 10.44 -23.78
C ASP A 312 -20.13 10.95 -22.34
N VAL A 313 -19.66 10.15 -21.37
CA VAL A 313 -19.79 10.44 -19.95
C VAL A 313 -18.87 11.58 -19.54
N ASN A 314 -19.44 12.59 -18.88
CA ASN A 314 -18.73 13.77 -18.41
C ASN A 314 -19.00 13.99 -16.91
N VAL A 315 -17.94 13.97 -16.11
CA VAL A 315 -18.02 14.12 -14.65
C VAL A 315 -17.02 15.14 -14.16
N GLY A 316 -17.47 16.04 -13.30
CA GLY A 316 -16.65 17.08 -12.72
C GLY A 316 -17.38 17.91 -11.67
N TRP A 317 -16.66 18.81 -11.04
CA TRP A 317 -17.15 19.73 -10.00
C TRP A 317 -16.71 21.16 -10.32
N GLY A 318 -17.65 22.06 -10.61
CA GLY A 318 -17.35 23.41 -11.09
C GLY A 318 -16.54 23.36 -12.38
N ASP A 319 -15.40 24.05 -12.40
CA ASP A 319 -14.50 24.09 -13.57
C ASP A 319 -13.51 22.88 -13.61
N HIS A 320 -13.55 22.02 -12.61
CA HIS A 320 -12.68 20.85 -12.55
C HIS A 320 -13.33 19.64 -13.19
N HIS A 321 -12.91 19.32 -14.41
CA HIS A 321 -13.35 18.13 -15.14
C HIS A 321 -12.46 16.94 -14.79
N VAL A 322 -13.08 15.81 -14.44
CA VAL A 322 -12.40 14.58 -14.03
C VAL A 322 -12.49 13.51 -15.11
N LEU A 323 -13.68 13.32 -15.68
CA LEU A 323 -13.89 12.46 -16.83
C LEU A 323 -14.51 13.32 -17.93
N VAL A 324 -14.00 13.22 -19.17
CA VAL A 324 -14.47 14.01 -20.32
C VAL A 324 -14.69 13.09 -21.51
N ASN A 325 -15.93 13.09 -22.01
CA ASN A 325 -16.36 12.30 -23.17
C ASN A 325 -15.94 10.83 -23.11
N LEU A 326 -16.01 10.22 -21.92
CA LEU A 326 -15.62 8.84 -21.75
C LEU A 326 -16.62 7.90 -22.44
N ASN A 327 -16.12 7.17 -23.43
CA ASN A 327 -16.82 6.08 -24.10
C ASN A 327 -16.13 4.77 -23.76
N TRP A 328 -16.82 3.89 -23.04
CA TRP A 328 -16.22 2.66 -22.54
C TRP A 328 -17.23 1.52 -22.49
N LEU A 329 -16.82 0.35 -22.98
CA LEU A 329 -17.65 -0.86 -22.99
C LEU A 329 -16.91 -2.00 -22.30
N VAL A 330 -17.55 -2.58 -21.29
CA VAL A 330 -17.09 -3.81 -20.62
C VAL A 330 -18.03 -4.94 -20.97
N GLU A 331 -17.50 -5.92 -21.66
CA GLU A 331 -18.23 -7.13 -22.04
C GLU A 331 -17.92 -8.27 -21.07
N ARG A 332 -18.85 -9.19 -20.95
CA ARG A 332 -18.70 -10.39 -20.13
C ARG A 332 -17.46 -11.19 -20.51
N GLY A 333 -16.67 -11.57 -19.51
CA GLY A 333 -15.44 -12.36 -19.67
C GLY A 333 -14.24 -11.57 -20.18
N LYS A 334 -14.43 -10.30 -20.57
CA LYS A 334 -13.30 -9.41 -20.91
C LYS A 334 -12.85 -8.67 -19.65
N HIS A 335 -11.76 -9.14 -19.05
CA HIS A 335 -11.18 -8.55 -17.84
C HIS A 335 -10.46 -7.25 -18.18
N TRP A 336 -10.55 -6.27 -17.27
CA TRP A 336 -10.00 -4.93 -17.46
C TRP A 336 -9.01 -4.56 -16.36
N PHE A 337 -7.90 -3.99 -16.79
CA PHE A 337 -6.93 -3.33 -15.95
C PHE A 337 -7.11 -1.81 -16.05
N ILE A 338 -7.38 -1.14 -14.94
CA ILE A 338 -7.62 0.30 -14.92
C ILE A 338 -6.48 0.97 -14.21
N ARG A 339 -5.79 1.88 -14.89
CA ARG A 339 -4.64 2.59 -14.35
C ARG A 339 -4.71 4.10 -14.61
N GLY A 340 -3.90 4.85 -13.88
CA GLY A 340 -3.75 6.29 -14.03
C GLY A 340 -3.11 6.90 -12.79
N PRO A 341 -2.57 8.11 -12.86
CA PRO A 341 -1.98 8.79 -11.72
C PRO A 341 -3.00 9.05 -10.61
N ASN A 342 -2.53 9.44 -9.43
CA ASN A 342 -3.41 9.85 -8.35
C ASN A 342 -4.18 11.10 -8.78
N GLY A 343 -5.49 11.13 -8.46
CA GLY A 343 -6.39 12.20 -8.90
C GLY A 343 -6.89 12.09 -10.36
N SER A 344 -6.56 11.02 -11.09
CA SER A 344 -7.02 10.83 -12.48
C SER A 344 -8.50 10.47 -12.64
N GLY A 345 -9.23 10.26 -11.54
CA GLY A 345 -10.64 9.92 -11.59
C GLY A 345 -10.97 8.43 -11.46
N LYS A 346 -10.01 7.56 -11.10
CA LYS A 346 -10.25 6.11 -10.87
C LYS A 346 -11.38 5.87 -9.88
N THR A 347 -11.33 6.51 -8.73
CA THR A 347 -12.39 6.41 -7.71
C THR A 347 -13.72 6.94 -8.22
N THR A 348 -13.72 8.08 -8.91
CA THR A 348 -14.93 8.64 -9.53
C THR A 348 -15.55 7.69 -10.55
N LEU A 349 -14.73 7.03 -11.38
CA LEU A 349 -15.18 5.99 -12.31
C LEU A 349 -15.87 4.84 -11.59
N LEU A 350 -15.26 4.34 -10.49
CA LEU A 350 -15.86 3.27 -9.69
C LEU A 350 -17.15 3.72 -9.00
N GLU A 351 -17.21 4.93 -8.46
CA GLU A 351 -18.40 5.50 -7.84
C GLU A 351 -19.59 5.63 -8.81
N LEU A 352 -19.33 5.88 -10.11
CA LEU A 352 -20.39 5.84 -11.12
C LEU A 352 -20.95 4.43 -11.30
N ILE A 353 -20.10 3.40 -11.23
CA ILE A 353 -20.53 2.00 -11.38
C ILE A 353 -21.26 1.53 -10.12
N THR A 354 -20.75 1.85 -8.93
CA THR A 354 -21.37 1.46 -7.66
C THR A 354 -22.64 2.25 -7.34
N GLY A 355 -22.83 3.40 -7.98
CA GLY A 355 -23.95 4.29 -7.74
C GLY A 355 -23.75 5.26 -6.57
N ASP A 356 -22.54 5.36 -6.04
CA ASP A 356 -22.21 6.29 -4.96
C ASP A 356 -22.07 7.74 -5.46
N ASN A 357 -21.83 7.95 -6.76
CA ASN A 357 -21.80 9.27 -7.40
C ASN A 357 -23.13 9.59 -8.07
N MET A 358 -23.83 10.60 -7.55
CA MET A 358 -25.15 11.00 -8.04
C MET A 358 -25.16 11.55 -9.48
N GLN A 359 -24.02 11.94 -10.04
CA GLN A 359 -23.93 12.40 -11.42
C GLN A 359 -24.24 11.26 -12.41
N VAL A 360 -24.15 10.00 -12.00
CA VAL A 360 -24.50 8.82 -12.81
C VAL A 360 -25.91 8.91 -13.41
N PHE A 361 -26.86 9.54 -12.72
CA PHE A 361 -28.26 9.67 -13.20
C PHE A 361 -28.44 10.73 -14.30
N ARG A 362 -27.47 11.63 -14.47
CA ARG A 362 -27.46 12.63 -15.55
C ARG A 362 -26.77 12.11 -16.80
N GLU A 363 -25.80 11.22 -16.59
CA GLU A 363 -24.94 10.68 -17.63
C GLU A 363 -25.57 9.45 -18.32
N LYS A 364 -25.04 9.09 -19.49
CA LYS A 364 -25.44 7.88 -20.20
C LYS A 364 -24.64 6.68 -19.74
N VAL A 365 -24.93 6.22 -18.55
CA VAL A 365 -24.31 5.04 -17.92
C VAL A 365 -25.28 3.89 -17.93
N PHE A 366 -24.87 2.76 -18.50
CA PHE A 366 -25.63 1.52 -18.52
C PHE A 366 -24.90 0.45 -17.74
N LEU A 367 -25.61 -0.24 -16.87
CA LEU A 367 -25.10 -1.38 -16.12
C LEU A 367 -25.99 -2.59 -16.37
N PHE A 368 -25.37 -3.71 -16.74
CA PHE A 368 -26.05 -4.96 -17.04
C PHE A 368 -27.21 -4.78 -18.06
N GLY A 369 -26.96 -3.96 -19.09
CA GLY A 369 -27.90 -3.66 -20.15
C GLY A 369 -29.00 -2.65 -19.80
N LYS A 370 -29.05 -2.12 -18.57
CA LYS A 370 -30.06 -1.13 -18.13
C LYS A 370 -29.41 0.23 -17.88
N ARG A 371 -30.07 1.32 -18.38
CA ARG A 371 -29.59 2.68 -18.09
C ARG A 371 -29.80 3.00 -16.62
N ARG A 372 -28.80 3.63 -15.97
CA ARG A 372 -28.94 4.10 -14.60
C ARG A 372 -30.09 5.11 -14.46
N GLY A 373 -30.95 4.87 -13.47
CA GLY A 373 -32.15 5.69 -13.23
C GLY A 373 -33.37 5.27 -14.02
N SER A 374 -33.39 4.09 -14.68
CA SER A 374 -34.54 3.59 -15.43
C SER A 374 -35.55 2.79 -14.59
N GLY A 375 -35.38 2.79 -13.24
CA GLY A 375 -36.25 2.11 -12.29
C GLY A 375 -35.66 0.91 -11.59
N GLU A 376 -34.38 0.58 -11.85
CA GLU A 376 -33.63 -0.41 -11.15
C GLU A 376 -33.30 0.04 -9.71
N THR A 377 -33.35 -0.90 -8.78
CA THR A 377 -32.93 -0.64 -7.40
C THR A 377 -31.41 -0.80 -7.25
N ILE A 378 -30.83 -0.17 -6.22
CA ILE A 378 -29.42 -0.36 -5.89
C ILE A 378 -29.13 -1.84 -5.54
N TRP A 379 -30.09 -2.55 -4.99
CA TRP A 379 -29.97 -3.96 -4.64
C TRP A 379 -29.90 -4.86 -5.88
N ASP A 380 -30.62 -4.53 -6.97
CA ASP A 380 -30.54 -5.29 -8.22
C ASP A 380 -29.14 -5.20 -8.84
N ILE A 381 -28.46 -4.08 -8.61
CA ILE A 381 -27.07 -3.88 -9.04
C ILE A 381 -26.11 -4.59 -8.11
N LYS A 382 -26.24 -4.39 -6.79
CA LYS A 382 -25.36 -4.99 -5.78
C LYS A 382 -25.35 -6.52 -5.84
N LYS A 383 -26.48 -7.16 -6.15
CA LYS A 383 -26.53 -8.62 -6.36
C LYS A 383 -25.57 -9.11 -7.45
N GLN A 384 -25.30 -8.28 -8.46
CA GLN A 384 -24.46 -8.61 -9.61
C GLN A 384 -23.02 -8.10 -9.48
N LEU A 385 -22.74 -7.27 -8.46
CA LEU A 385 -21.44 -6.69 -8.18
C LEU A 385 -20.77 -7.34 -6.96
N GLY A 386 -19.50 -7.63 -7.07
CA GLY A 386 -18.61 -7.83 -5.94
C GLY A 386 -17.67 -6.63 -5.84
N ILE A 387 -17.44 -6.10 -4.65
CA ILE A 387 -16.60 -4.91 -4.46
C ILE A 387 -15.60 -5.17 -3.35
N VAL A 388 -14.33 -4.91 -3.64
CA VAL A 388 -13.24 -4.89 -2.67
C VAL A 388 -12.59 -3.53 -2.72
N SER A 389 -12.70 -2.77 -1.63
CA SER A 389 -12.10 -1.44 -1.51
C SER A 389 -11.43 -1.25 -0.14
N TYR A 390 -10.61 -0.23 -0.03
CA TYR A 390 -10.00 0.14 1.25
C TYR A 390 -11.06 0.53 2.30
N ARG A 391 -12.09 1.26 1.89
CA ARG A 391 -13.20 1.66 2.76
C ARG A 391 -13.88 0.46 3.41
N LEU A 392 -14.19 -0.55 2.62
CA LEU A 392 -14.79 -1.80 3.12
C LEU A 392 -13.89 -2.49 4.17
N HIS A 393 -12.58 -2.44 3.98
CA HIS A 393 -11.63 -3.00 4.94
C HIS A 393 -11.68 -2.27 6.30
N VAL A 394 -11.73 -0.93 6.28
CA VAL A 394 -11.83 -0.13 7.50
C VAL A 394 -13.14 -0.42 8.24
N GLU A 395 -14.26 -0.47 7.52
CA GLU A 395 -15.58 -0.75 8.10
C GLU A 395 -15.64 -2.13 8.76
N TYR A 396 -15.05 -3.17 8.15
CA TYR A 396 -14.97 -4.50 8.77
C TYR A 396 -14.08 -4.57 10.01
N ARG A 397 -13.02 -3.78 10.08
CA ARG A 397 -12.17 -3.68 11.28
C ARG A 397 -12.91 -3.15 12.51
N MET A 398 -13.94 -2.33 12.29
CA MET A 398 -14.77 -1.79 13.37
C MET A 398 -15.79 -2.81 13.91
N VAL A 399 -16.10 -3.85 13.14
CA VAL A 399 -16.98 -4.94 13.56
C VAL A 399 -16.13 -6.03 14.23
N GLY A 400 -15.74 -5.81 15.49
CA GLY A 400 -14.90 -6.75 16.24
C GLY A 400 -15.58 -8.09 16.50
N GLY A 401 -14.80 -9.18 16.51
CA GLY A 401 -15.23 -10.49 16.96
C GLY A 401 -16.01 -11.35 15.96
N THR A 402 -16.16 -10.93 14.69
CA THR A 402 -16.87 -11.71 13.66
C THR A 402 -15.99 -12.88 13.19
N GLU A 403 -16.54 -14.09 13.14
CA GLU A 403 -15.88 -15.28 12.64
C GLU A 403 -15.65 -15.21 11.12
N LEU A 404 -14.55 -15.82 10.63
CA LEU A 404 -14.19 -15.78 9.21
C LEU A 404 -15.31 -16.33 8.32
N GLN A 405 -15.96 -17.42 8.74
CA GLN A 405 -17.09 -18.00 8.01
C GLN A 405 -18.22 -16.98 7.84
N ASP A 406 -18.57 -16.26 8.91
CA ASP A 406 -19.66 -15.29 8.91
C ASP A 406 -19.32 -14.05 8.08
N VAL A 407 -18.05 -13.63 8.07
CA VAL A 407 -17.59 -12.56 7.18
C VAL A 407 -17.82 -12.93 5.71
N ILE A 408 -17.47 -14.16 5.31
CA ILE A 408 -17.67 -14.61 3.93
C ILE A 408 -19.15 -14.77 3.61
N VAL A 409 -19.93 -15.38 4.50
CA VAL A 409 -21.40 -15.54 4.33
C VAL A 409 -22.09 -14.20 4.16
N SER A 410 -21.65 -13.15 4.87
CA SER A 410 -22.21 -11.80 4.72
C SER A 410 -22.10 -11.25 3.29
N GLY A 411 -21.22 -11.83 2.48
CA GLY A 411 -21.05 -11.49 1.05
C GLY A 411 -22.26 -11.85 0.18
N PHE A 412 -23.05 -12.85 0.56
CA PHE A 412 -24.31 -13.16 -0.14
C PHE A 412 -25.35 -12.05 0.02
N TYR A 413 -25.29 -11.33 1.13
CA TYR A 413 -26.25 -10.29 1.51
C TYR A 413 -25.71 -8.87 1.31
N ASP A 414 -24.48 -8.70 0.88
CA ASP A 414 -23.79 -7.40 0.77
C ASP A 414 -23.81 -6.56 2.05
N SER A 415 -23.91 -7.21 3.22
CA SER A 415 -23.98 -6.55 4.52
C SER A 415 -22.62 -6.58 5.22
N ILE A 416 -22.32 -5.54 6.02
CA ILE A 416 -21.19 -5.55 6.94
C ILE A 416 -21.63 -6.28 8.22
N GLY A 417 -21.11 -7.50 8.40
CA GLY A 417 -21.59 -8.44 9.42
C GLY A 417 -22.77 -9.28 8.97
N LEU A 418 -23.01 -10.38 9.69
CA LEU A 418 -24.08 -11.34 9.42
C LEU A 418 -25.27 -11.07 10.36
N TYR A 419 -26.38 -10.59 9.81
CA TYR A 419 -27.60 -10.26 10.56
C TYR A 419 -28.75 -11.24 10.29
N GLN A 420 -28.53 -12.23 9.43
CA GLN A 420 -29.52 -13.22 9.03
C GLN A 420 -29.01 -14.62 9.33
N GLN A 421 -29.94 -15.56 9.46
CA GLN A 421 -29.59 -16.95 9.68
C GLN A 421 -29.12 -17.55 8.33
N ALA A 422 -27.83 -17.89 8.26
CA ALA A 422 -27.24 -18.49 7.07
C ALA A 422 -27.77 -19.90 6.85
N SER A 423 -28.06 -20.24 5.61
CA SER A 423 -28.39 -21.59 5.19
C SER A 423 -27.18 -22.54 5.28
N ASP A 424 -27.44 -23.84 5.36
CA ASP A 424 -26.36 -24.84 5.35
C ASP A 424 -25.52 -24.78 4.08
N PHE A 425 -26.14 -24.44 2.96
CA PHE A 425 -25.47 -24.24 1.68
C PHE A 425 -24.51 -23.06 1.72
N GLU A 426 -24.95 -21.89 2.21
CA GLU A 426 -24.10 -20.70 2.31
C GLU A 426 -22.90 -20.95 3.21
N ARG A 427 -23.13 -21.65 4.35
CA ARG A 427 -22.04 -22.05 5.25
C ARG A 427 -21.08 -23.06 4.61
N ALA A 428 -21.61 -24.02 3.85
CA ALA A 428 -20.78 -24.98 3.12
C ALA A 428 -19.94 -24.30 2.04
N THR A 429 -20.56 -23.36 1.29
CA THR A 429 -19.87 -22.55 0.27
C THR A 429 -18.78 -21.69 0.90
N ALA A 430 -19.07 -21.00 2.01
CA ALA A 430 -18.06 -20.21 2.71
C ALA A 430 -16.86 -21.04 3.18
N ARG A 431 -17.11 -22.24 3.72
CA ARG A 431 -16.03 -23.17 4.11
C ARG A 431 -15.18 -23.63 2.93
N ALA A 432 -15.81 -23.90 1.78
CA ALA A 432 -15.09 -24.26 0.57
C ALA A 432 -14.17 -23.12 0.11
N TRP A 433 -14.65 -21.87 0.12
CA TRP A 433 -13.85 -20.70 -0.20
C TRP A 433 -12.69 -20.48 0.78
N LEU A 434 -12.92 -20.65 2.10
CA LEU A 434 -11.86 -20.61 3.12
C LEU A 434 -10.77 -21.64 2.84
N LYS A 435 -11.18 -22.87 2.53
CA LYS A 435 -10.25 -23.95 2.19
C LYS A 435 -9.42 -23.61 0.94
N LEU A 436 -10.04 -23.05 -0.10
CA LEU A 436 -9.38 -22.61 -1.33
C LEU A 436 -8.26 -21.59 -1.09
N ALA A 437 -8.47 -20.69 -0.14
CA ALA A 437 -7.51 -19.66 0.22
C ALA A 437 -6.52 -20.08 1.32
N GLY A 438 -6.55 -21.35 1.76
CA GLY A 438 -5.63 -21.86 2.77
C GLY A 438 -6.04 -21.60 4.22
N PHE A 439 -7.32 -21.25 4.47
CA PHE A 439 -7.87 -21.01 5.81
C PHE A 439 -8.69 -22.20 6.34
N ALA A 440 -8.48 -23.40 5.82
CA ALA A 440 -9.16 -24.61 6.29
C ALA A 440 -8.90 -24.85 7.78
N GLY A 441 -9.97 -25.08 8.55
CA GLY A 441 -9.90 -25.29 10.01
C GLY A 441 -9.80 -24.00 10.83
N ARG A 442 -9.89 -22.82 10.19
CA ARG A 442 -9.84 -21.51 10.84
C ARG A 442 -11.19 -20.77 10.74
N GLU A 443 -12.28 -21.49 10.44
CA GLU A 443 -13.61 -20.95 10.15
C GLU A 443 -14.16 -20.08 11.28
N SER A 444 -13.89 -20.48 12.54
CA SER A 444 -14.35 -19.81 13.77
C SER A 444 -13.32 -18.81 14.32
N GLU A 445 -12.22 -18.57 13.61
CA GLU A 445 -11.26 -17.55 14.01
C GLU A 445 -11.84 -16.16 13.80
N SER A 446 -11.46 -15.22 14.68
CA SER A 446 -11.92 -13.83 14.56
C SER A 446 -11.21 -13.10 13.42
N PHE A 447 -11.95 -12.39 12.59
CA PHE A 447 -11.38 -11.54 11.53
C PHE A 447 -10.37 -10.52 12.06
N SER A 448 -10.58 -9.99 13.27
CA SER A 448 -9.68 -9.01 13.88
C SER A 448 -8.34 -9.59 14.33
N SER A 449 -8.23 -10.92 14.50
CA SER A 449 -6.97 -11.58 14.86
C SER A 449 -6.03 -11.79 13.68
N LEU A 450 -6.55 -11.68 12.46
CA LEU A 450 -5.79 -11.90 11.23
C LEU A 450 -4.78 -10.77 10.96
N SER A 451 -3.68 -11.12 10.27
CA SER A 451 -2.80 -10.14 9.65
C SER A 451 -3.54 -9.33 8.58
N TYR A 452 -3.01 -8.14 8.25
CA TYR A 452 -3.62 -7.26 7.24
C TYR A 452 -3.82 -7.98 5.88
N GLY A 453 -2.84 -8.76 5.44
CA GLY A 453 -2.91 -9.52 4.20
C GLY A 453 -3.98 -10.62 4.23
N GLU A 454 -4.11 -11.34 5.36
CA GLU A 454 -5.16 -12.34 5.53
C GLU A 454 -6.55 -11.69 5.57
N GLN A 455 -6.70 -10.56 6.25
CA GLN A 455 -7.96 -9.80 6.24
C GLN A 455 -8.35 -9.41 4.80
N ARG A 456 -7.38 -8.98 3.98
CA ARG A 456 -7.62 -8.63 2.57
C ARG A 456 -8.07 -9.83 1.75
N ALA A 457 -7.44 -11.00 1.94
CA ALA A 457 -7.85 -12.25 1.30
C ALA A 457 -9.30 -12.60 1.64
N ILE A 458 -9.68 -12.56 2.92
CA ILE A 458 -11.05 -12.85 3.36
C ILE A 458 -12.06 -11.89 2.74
N LEU A 459 -11.76 -10.60 2.61
CA LEU A 459 -12.66 -9.64 1.97
C LEU A 459 -12.81 -9.87 0.46
N ILE A 460 -11.77 -10.36 -0.22
CA ILE A 460 -11.86 -10.79 -1.62
C ILE A 460 -12.76 -12.02 -1.73
N LEU A 461 -12.59 -13.02 -0.87
CA LEU A 461 -13.46 -14.20 -0.84
C LEU A 461 -14.91 -13.81 -0.57
N ARG A 462 -15.14 -12.89 0.36
CA ARG A 462 -16.46 -12.35 0.64
C ARG A 462 -17.11 -11.72 -0.60
N ALA A 463 -16.35 -10.91 -1.34
CA ALA A 463 -16.86 -10.27 -2.55
C ALA A 463 -17.12 -11.27 -3.69
N ALA A 464 -16.35 -12.36 -3.74
CA ALA A 464 -16.44 -13.39 -4.77
C ALA A 464 -17.43 -14.53 -4.44
N VAL A 465 -17.81 -14.74 -3.16
CA VAL A 465 -18.57 -15.91 -2.71
C VAL A 465 -19.90 -16.12 -3.45
N LYS A 466 -20.59 -15.03 -3.79
CA LYS A 466 -21.84 -15.06 -4.55
C LYS A 466 -21.65 -15.18 -6.07
N MET A 467 -20.40 -15.35 -6.54
CA MET A 467 -20.04 -15.40 -7.97
C MET A 467 -20.63 -14.22 -8.78
N PRO A 468 -20.28 -12.99 -8.42
CA PRO A 468 -20.85 -11.81 -9.06
C PRO A 468 -20.49 -11.76 -10.54
N ARG A 469 -21.34 -11.17 -11.38
CA ARG A 469 -21.04 -10.97 -12.82
C ARG A 469 -19.84 -10.05 -13.04
N LEU A 470 -19.68 -9.06 -12.14
CA LEU A 470 -18.59 -8.09 -12.14
C LEU A 470 -17.95 -8.00 -10.75
N LEU A 471 -16.65 -8.20 -10.67
CA LEU A 471 -15.86 -8.05 -9.45
C LEU A 471 -14.94 -6.84 -9.59
N ILE A 472 -15.19 -5.83 -8.78
CA ILE A 472 -14.42 -4.59 -8.72
C ILE A 472 -13.38 -4.73 -7.62
N LEU A 473 -12.13 -4.53 -7.99
CA LEU A 473 -10.96 -4.63 -7.12
C LEU A 473 -10.27 -3.26 -7.12
N ASP A 474 -10.49 -2.50 -6.06
CA ASP A 474 -9.86 -1.18 -5.88
C ASP A 474 -8.63 -1.32 -4.99
N GLU A 475 -7.47 -1.29 -5.63
CA GLU A 475 -6.16 -1.47 -5.03
C GLU A 475 -6.08 -2.74 -4.12
N PRO A 476 -6.34 -3.94 -4.65
CA PRO A 476 -6.48 -5.15 -3.84
C PRO A 476 -5.21 -5.54 -3.10
N CYS A 477 -4.05 -5.17 -3.61
CA CYS A 477 -2.75 -5.52 -3.03
C CYS A 477 -2.11 -4.37 -2.23
N HIS A 478 -2.81 -3.25 -2.04
CA HIS A 478 -2.26 -2.12 -1.31
C HIS A 478 -1.90 -2.48 0.14
N GLY A 479 -0.65 -2.18 0.55
CA GLY A 479 -0.15 -2.44 1.90
C GLY A 479 0.17 -3.91 2.20
N LEU A 480 0.23 -4.79 1.17
CA LEU A 480 0.62 -6.19 1.32
C LEU A 480 2.11 -6.38 1.10
N ASP A 481 2.71 -7.32 1.83
CA ASP A 481 4.03 -7.84 1.50
C ASP A 481 3.97 -8.69 0.21
N GLU A 482 5.12 -8.97 -0.36
CA GLU A 482 5.24 -9.68 -1.63
C GLU A 482 4.58 -11.08 -1.60
N ASN A 483 4.74 -11.80 -0.50
CA ASN A 483 4.18 -13.14 -0.36
C ASN A 483 2.64 -13.13 -0.36
N TYR A 484 2.03 -12.19 0.40
CA TYR A 484 0.57 -12.04 0.39
C TYR A 484 0.07 -11.46 -0.93
N ARG A 485 0.81 -10.54 -1.54
CA ARG A 485 0.49 -10.00 -2.86
C ARG A 485 0.39 -11.11 -3.90
N ASP A 486 1.40 -11.98 -4.01
CA ASP A 486 1.40 -13.08 -4.95
C ASP A 486 0.24 -14.05 -4.71
N LYS A 487 -0.08 -14.34 -3.44
CA LYS A 487 -1.25 -15.15 -3.07
C LYS A 487 -2.58 -14.52 -3.51
N ILE A 488 -2.71 -13.20 -3.34
CA ILE A 488 -3.90 -12.47 -3.77
C ILE A 488 -4.02 -12.47 -5.30
N LEU A 489 -2.94 -12.18 -6.03
CA LEU A 489 -2.95 -12.21 -7.49
C LEU A 489 -3.27 -13.61 -8.03
N GLU A 490 -2.74 -14.65 -7.40
CA GLU A 490 -3.07 -16.03 -7.77
C GLU A 490 -4.54 -16.37 -7.46
N LEU A 491 -5.08 -15.92 -6.32
CA LEU A 491 -6.50 -16.06 -6.02
C LEU A 491 -7.37 -15.37 -7.08
N LEU A 492 -7.01 -14.16 -7.49
CA LEU A 492 -7.73 -13.42 -8.52
C LEU A 492 -7.65 -14.11 -9.90
N LYS A 493 -6.49 -14.65 -10.28
CA LYS A 493 -6.35 -15.49 -11.49
C LYS A 493 -7.31 -16.68 -11.46
N ARG A 494 -7.44 -17.33 -10.31
CA ARG A 494 -8.34 -18.47 -10.11
C ARG A 494 -9.80 -18.04 -10.25
N VAL A 495 -10.19 -16.93 -9.65
CA VAL A 495 -11.55 -16.36 -9.79
C VAL A 495 -11.83 -16.01 -11.25
N ALA A 496 -10.91 -15.35 -11.95
CA ALA A 496 -11.05 -15.06 -13.38
C ALA A 496 -11.21 -16.33 -14.24
N ALA A 497 -10.43 -17.37 -13.96
CA ALA A 497 -10.45 -18.64 -14.68
C ALA A 497 -11.79 -19.38 -14.58
N THR A 498 -12.68 -19.04 -13.62
CA THR A 498 -14.03 -19.60 -13.55
C THR A 498 -14.88 -19.22 -14.78
N GLY A 499 -14.57 -18.10 -15.43
CA GLY A 499 -15.34 -17.55 -16.54
C GLY A 499 -16.73 -17.01 -16.18
N ILE A 500 -17.09 -17.00 -14.88
CA ILE A 500 -18.38 -16.50 -14.39
C ILE A 500 -18.28 -15.00 -14.11
N THR A 501 -17.19 -14.57 -13.51
CA THR A 501 -16.97 -13.20 -13.06
C THR A 501 -16.04 -12.46 -13.99
N THR A 502 -16.42 -11.24 -14.40
CA THR A 502 -15.53 -10.31 -15.10
C THR A 502 -14.81 -9.44 -14.07
N LEU A 503 -13.51 -9.27 -14.19
CA LEU A 503 -12.71 -8.45 -13.26
C LEU A 503 -12.57 -7.03 -13.79
N LEU A 504 -12.77 -6.05 -12.90
CA LEU A 504 -12.27 -4.69 -13.02
C LEU A 504 -11.22 -4.46 -11.95
N HIS A 505 -9.97 -4.51 -12.34
CA HIS A 505 -8.83 -4.37 -11.45
C HIS A 505 -8.25 -2.96 -11.57
N VAL A 506 -8.35 -2.20 -10.50
CA VAL A 506 -7.84 -0.83 -10.40
C VAL A 506 -6.61 -0.84 -9.52
N THR A 507 -5.47 -0.45 -10.08
CA THR A 507 -4.23 -0.27 -9.32
C THR A 507 -3.33 0.73 -10.02
N HIS A 508 -2.42 1.32 -9.27
CA HIS A 508 -1.38 2.19 -9.82
C HIS A 508 -0.09 1.42 -10.15
N ASP A 509 0.00 0.13 -9.74
CA ASP A 509 1.16 -0.72 -9.95
C ASP A 509 0.98 -1.65 -11.17
N PRO A 510 1.69 -1.40 -12.29
CA PRO A 510 1.60 -2.24 -13.49
C PRO A 510 1.98 -3.70 -13.27
N SER A 511 2.79 -4.01 -12.24
CA SER A 511 3.24 -5.37 -11.94
C SER A 511 2.15 -6.25 -11.32
N GLU A 512 1.03 -5.65 -10.90
CA GLU A 512 -0.14 -6.37 -10.38
C GLU A 512 -1.09 -6.86 -11.48
N ARG A 513 -0.87 -6.43 -12.73
CA ARG A 513 -1.70 -6.82 -13.86
C ARG A 513 -1.68 -8.33 -14.05
N LEU A 514 -2.86 -8.92 -14.18
CA LEU A 514 -3.03 -10.34 -14.48
C LEU A 514 -2.92 -10.60 -15.98
N GLU A 515 -2.42 -11.78 -16.36
CA GLU A 515 -2.30 -12.18 -17.78
C GLU A 515 -3.65 -12.23 -18.52
N CYS A 516 -4.74 -12.44 -17.79
CA CYS A 516 -6.10 -12.44 -18.34
C CYS A 516 -6.67 -11.03 -18.58
N GLU A 517 -6.06 -9.98 -18.04
CA GLU A 517 -6.49 -8.58 -18.19
C GLU A 517 -5.91 -7.97 -19.45
N LYS A 518 -6.44 -8.38 -20.59
CA LYS A 518 -5.98 -7.93 -21.92
C LYS A 518 -6.49 -6.54 -22.29
N ASN A 519 -7.49 -6.02 -21.58
CA ASN A 519 -8.05 -4.71 -21.83
C ASN A 519 -7.57 -3.74 -20.75
N ILE A 520 -7.07 -2.58 -21.20
CA ILE A 520 -6.54 -1.55 -20.30
C ILE A 520 -7.31 -0.26 -20.53
N LEU A 521 -7.82 0.33 -19.45
CA LEU A 521 -8.30 1.70 -19.43
C LEU A 521 -7.27 2.55 -18.68
N GLU A 522 -6.59 3.41 -19.40
CA GLU A 522 -5.64 4.37 -18.85
C GLU A 522 -6.24 5.75 -18.76
N LEU A 523 -6.35 6.30 -17.56
CA LEU A 523 -6.84 7.66 -17.34
C LEU A 523 -5.66 8.64 -17.39
N CYS A 524 -5.74 9.63 -18.27
CA CYS A 524 -4.68 10.59 -18.60
C CYS A 524 -5.15 12.02 -18.33
N PRO A 525 -5.14 12.50 -17.07
CA PRO A 525 -5.59 13.84 -16.75
C PRO A 525 -4.74 14.90 -17.47
N GLY A 526 -5.40 15.90 -18.08
CA GLY A 526 -4.75 16.96 -18.83
C GLY A 526 -4.41 16.63 -20.29
N GLU A 527 -4.65 15.40 -20.75
CA GLU A 527 -4.58 15.04 -22.16
C GLU A 527 -5.97 15.19 -22.84
N ASN A 528 -6.00 15.12 -24.16
CA ASN A 528 -7.26 15.10 -24.93
C ASN A 528 -7.16 13.99 -26.00
N PRO A 529 -7.93 12.89 -25.86
CA PRO A 529 -8.86 12.56 -24.77
C PRO A 529 -8.18 12.28 -23.44
N MET A 530 -8.89 12.49 -22.32
CA MET A 530 -8.40 12.24 -20.97
C MET A 530 -8.31 10.76 -20.61
N TYR A 531 -8.41 9.88 -21.59
CA TYR A 531 -8.28 8.42 -21.40
C TYR A 531 -7.76 7.74 -22.66
N LYS A 532 -7.22 6.55 -22.48
CA LYS A 532 -6.78 5.65 -23.57
C LYS A 532 -7.33 4.25 -23.30
N ILE A 533 -7.87 3.61 -24.34
CA ILE A 533 -8.28 2.21 -24.29
C ILE A 533 -7.28 1.40 -25.11
N ILE A 534 -6.68 0.40 -24.48
CA ILE A 534 -5.71 -0.49 -25.10
C ILE A 534 -6.26 -1.91 -24.98
N CYS A 535 -6.46 -2.58 -26.12
CA CYS A 535 -6.87 -3.98 -26.17
C CYS A 535 -5.69 -4.78 -26.73
N GLU A 536 -5.16 -5.71 -25.96
CA GLU A 536 -4.12 -6.65 -26.39
C GLU A 536 -4.79 -7.91 -26.94
N GLU A 537 -4.33 -8.42 -28.08
CA GLU A 537 -4.87 -9.61 -28.73
C GLU A 537 -4.59 -10.91 -27.95
#